data_e24a6b0b614b18b78e67d4af8bcbc61c
#
_entry.id   e24a6b0b614b18b78e67d4af8bcbc61c
#
_cell.length_a   1.000
_cell.length_b   1.000
_cell.length_c   1.000
_cell.angle_alpha   90.00
_cell.angle_beta   90.00
_cell.angle_gamma   90.00
#
_symmetry.space_group_name_H-M   'P 1'
#
loop_
_entity.id
_entity.type
_entity.pdbx_description
1 polymer ?
#
loop_
_entity_poly.entity_id
_entity_poly.type
_entity_poly.pdbx_seq_one_letter_code
_entity_poly.pdbx_strand_id
1 'polypeptide(L)'
;MKFKTHLTQAMAAAAIFAGSQASAMDEITVAYFQEWPMPFEYAKVKGTYDEEMGIKVNWRAFGSGTEMSAAMASGDVHLAVSQGVPPFVVAASSGQDLQIVDVAVSYADNDNCVVAEGLEIDKTNAGELAGKKVAVPLGTAAHYGFLKQMSHFGVDVGSLEVVNMNPPEGAAAIAQGSVDMFCGWGGSLRRAKEYGNVLLTGDEKTDLGILVFDVTSAPADFVAENGDLVAKFLKVTADANAMWADESNQAEMLPVIAQDAGMDETATMETISTFKFPTVEAQLSEAWLGGNAATFMKGVADVFVEAGSIDSALDTYENTVNIGPLEAAHGM
;
A
#
# COMPACT_ATOMS: atom_id res chain seq x y z
N MET A 1 -36.77 59.59 58.95
CA MET A 1 -36.77 59.25 57.53
C MET A 1 -35.36 58.78 57.13
N LYS A 2 -35.18 57.47 56.92
CA LYS A 2 -33.88 56.87 56.59
C LYS A 2 -33.95 56.39 55.10
N PHE A 3 -33.20 57.03 54.20
CA PHE A 3 -32.99 56.60 52.85
C PHE A 3 -32.01 55.47 52.80
N LYS A 4 -32.40 54.32 52.28
CA LYS A 4 -31.51 53.19 51.95
C LYS A 4 -31.16 53.31 50.46
N THR A 5 -29.89 53.50 50.18
CA THR A 5 -29.29 53.45 48.86
C THR A 5 -28.96 52.01 48.50
N HIS A 6 -29.57 51.47 47.45
CA HIS A 6 -29.20 50.17 46.89
C HIS A 6 -28.10 50.36 45.84
N LEU A 7 -26.96 49.80 46.13
CA LEU A 7 -25.83 49.68 45.18
C LEU A 7 -25.99 48.39 44.37
N THR A 8 -26.31 48.55 43.12
CA THR A 8 -26.37 47.42 42.16
C THR A 8 -24.97 47.18 41.59
N GLN A 9 -24.32 46.07 41.96
CA GLN A 9 -23.09 45.62 41.33
C GLN A 9 -23.43 44.87 40.04
N ALA A 10 -23.01 45.43 38.93
CA ALA A 10 -23.01 44.72 37.64
C ALA A 10 -21.75 43.83 37.56
N MET A 11 -21.93 42.51 37.61
CA MET A 11 -20.90 41.55 37.29
C MET A 11 -20.80 41.43 35.77
N ALA A 12 -19.72 41.94 35.20
CA ALA A 12 -19.34 41.65 33.80
C ALA A 12 -18.66 40.27 33.76
N ALA A 13 -19.37 39.27 33.20
CA ALA A 13 -18.80 37.97 32.89
C ALA A 13 -17.92 38.10 31.65
N ALA A 14 -16.60 38.11 31.80
CA ALA A 14 -15.65 37.96 30.73
C ALA A 14 -15.65 36.48 30.30
N ALA A 15 -16.26 36.16 29.17
CA ALA A 15 -16.12 34.86 28.52
C ALA A 15 -14.69 34.75 27.95
N ILE A 16 -13.85 33.97 28.61
CA ILE A 16 -12.55 33.56 28.09
C ILE A 16 -12.83 32.52 27.03
N PHE A 17 -12.78 32.91 25.74
CA PHE A 17 -12.64 31.99 24.65
C PHE A 17 -11.23 31.39 24.74
N ALA A 18 -11.11 30.22 25.39
CA ALA A 18 -9.97 29.34 25.23
C ALA A 18 -10.08 28.77 23.81
N GLY A 19 -9.51 29.47 22.83
CA GLY A 19 -9.22 28.88 21.54
C GLY A 19 -8.26 27.73 21.80
N SER A 20 -8.68 26.50 21.60
CA SER A 20 -7.78 25.37 21.41
C SER A 20 -6.88 25.72 20.23
N GLN A 21 -5.66 26.16 20.51
CA GLN A 21 -4.61 26.14 19.50
C GLN A 21 -4.41 24.65 19.20
N ALA A 22 -4.84 24.21 18.03
CA ALA A 22 -4.37 22.94 17.48
C ALA A 22 -2.83 23.05 17.51
N SER A 23 -2.20 22.20 18.32
CA SER A 23 -0.73 22.10 18.32
C SER A 23 -0.34 21.75 16.89
N ALA A 24 0.44 22.63 16.25
CA ALA A 24 0.98 22.31 14.93
C ALA A 24 1.73 20.97 15.07
N MET A 25 1.45 20.04 14.19
CA MET A 25 2.12 18.75 14.14
C MET A 25 3.58 18.98 13.76
N ASP A 26 4.53 18.56 14.60
CA ASP A 26 5.95 18.76 14.36
C ASP A 26 6.57 17.62 13.54
N GLU A 27 5.93 16.45 13.53
CA GLU A 27 6.40 15.27 12.81
C GLU A 27 5.26 14.33 12.42
N ILE A 28 5.48 13.55 11.36
CA ILE A 28 4.64 12.41 10.97
C ILE A 28 5.47 11.14 10.81
N THR A 29 4.81 9.99 10.86
CA THR A 29 5.41 8.69 10.52
C THR A 29 4.79 8.18 9.23
N VAL A 30 5.65 7.79 8.27
CA VAL A 30 5.25 7.23 6.99
C VAL A 30 5.74 5.79 6.89
N ALA A 31 4.82 4.86 6.63
CA ALA A 31 5.13 3.45 6.37
C ALA A 31 5.53 3.22 4.92
N TYR A 32 6.48 2.32 4.68
CA TYR A 32 6.93 1.91 3.35
C TYR A 32 7.48 0.48 3.36
N PHE A 33 7.78 -0.10 2.19
CA PHE A 33 8.44 -1.41 2.06
C PHE A 33 9.91 -1.27 1.72
N GLN A 34 10.75 -2.14 2.29
CA GLN A 34 12.09 -2.41 1.77
C GLN A 34 12.03 -3.39 0.59
N GLU A 35 13.10 -3.44 -0.22
CA GLU A 35 13.19 -4.26 -1.44
C GLU A 35 12.03 -4.00 -2.44
N TRP A 36 11.49 -2.77 -2.39
CA TRP A 36 10.40 -2.28 -3.23
C TRP A 36 10.75 -0.89 -3.77
N PRO A 37 11.70 -0.82 -4.73
CA PRO A 37 12.31 0.43 -5.14
C PRO A 37 11.33 1.33 -5.86
N MET A 38 11.17 2.56 -5.35
CA MET A 38 10.28 3.57 -5.92
C MET A 38 10.94 4.95 -5.95
N PRO A 39 10.56 5.86 -6.87
CA PRO A 39 11.19 7.17 -6.98
C PRO A 39 11.10 8.04 -5.73
N PHE A 40 10.05 7.86 -4.90
CA PHE A 40 9.90 8.59 -3.63
C PHE A 40 11.09 8.39 -2.68
N GLU A 41 11.78 7.24 -2.75
CA GLU A 41 12.95 6.95 -1.90
C GLU A 41 14.11 7.92 -2.17
N TYR A 42 14.23 8.40 -3.41
CA TYR A 42 15.20 9.46 -3.72
C TYR A 42 14.85 10.75 -2.96
N ALA A 43 13.61 11.23 -3.04
CA ALA A 43 13.16 12.41 -2.31
C ALA A 43 13.25 12.24 -0.79
N LYS A 44 12.95 11.03 -0.28
CA LYS A 44 13.12 10.64 1.13
C LYS A 44 14.58 10.82 1.57
N VAL A 45 15.53 10.25 0.85
CA VAL A 45 16.96 10.31 1.19
C VAL A 45 17.52 11.73 1.07
N LYS A 46 17.02 12.52 0.11
CA LYS A 46 17.41 13.93 -0.06
C LYS A 46 16.79 14.87 0.99
N GLY A 47 15.82 14.39 1.80
CA GLY A 47 15.12 15.20 2.80
C GLY A 47 14.09 16.17 2.20
N THR A 48 13.70 15.96 0.93
CA THR A 48 12.75 16.85 0.22
C THR A 48 11.38 16.89 0.90
N TYR A 49 10.93 15.76 1.46
CA TYR A 49 9.68 15.72 2.22
C TYR A 49 9.69 16.63 3.44
N ASP A 50 10.77 16.59 4.24
CA ASP A 50 10.91 17.43 5.43
C ASP A 50 10.93 18.91 5.06
N GLU A 51 11.63 19.26 3.97
CA GLU A 51 11.75 20.63 3.48
C GLU A 51 10.42 21.19 2.98
N GLU A 52 9.73 20.47 2.07
CA GLU A 52 8.48 20.92 1.45
C GLU A 52 7.29 20.90 2.42
N MET A 53 7.24 19.92 3.31
CA MET A 53 6.18 19.82 4.31
C MET A 53 6.40 20.76 5.50
N GLY A 54 7.64 21.17 5.77
CA GLY A 54 8.01 22.03 6.90
C GLY A 54 7.91 21.33 8.25
N ILE A 55 7.88 20.00 8.27
CA ILE A 55 7.85 19.14 9.45
C ILE A 55 8.77 17.96 9.25
N LYS A 56 9.08 17.23 10.32
CA LYS A 56 9.89 16.03 10.19
C LYS A 56 9.06 14.84 9.69
N VAL A 57 9.58 14.12 8.71
CA VAL A 57 8.99 12.86 8.23
C VAL A 57 9.83 11.68 8.72
N ASN A 58 9.26 10.88 9.62
CA ASN A 58 9.87 9.66 10.12
C ASN A 58 9.44 8.49 9.22
N TRP A 59 10.40 7.81 8.61
CA TRP A 59 10.14 6.68 7.73
C TRP A 59 10.29 5.35 8.48
N ARG A 60 9.31 4.46 8.35
CA ARG A 60 9.31 3.16 9.00
C ARG A 60 8.99 2.05 8.00
N ALA A 61 9.93 1.09 7.89
CA ALA A 61 9.74 -0.08 7.03
C ALA A 61 8.82 -1.12 7.68
N PHE A 62 7.98 -1.75 6.87
CA PHE A 62 7.05 -2.81 7.27
C PHE A 62 7.21 -4.04 6.37
N GLY A 63 6.85 -5.21 6.88
CA GLY A 63 6.92 -6.47 6.16
C GLY A 63 5.69 -6.74 5.28
N SER A 64 4.55 -6.11 5.59
CA SER A 64 3.30 -6.28 4.84
C SER A 64 2.36 -5.07 4.98
N GLY A 65 1.43 -4.92 4.01
CA GLY A 65 0.40 -3.88 4.08
C GLY A 65 -0.60 -4.08 5.22
N THR A 66 -0.77 -5.32 5.70
CA THR A 66 -1.60 -5.61 6.89
C THR A 66 -0.94 -5.09 8.17
N GLU A 67 0.39 -5.16 8.27
CA GLU A 67 1.13 -4.54 9.37
C GLU A 67 1.05 -3.00 9.33
N MET A 68 1.09 -2.39 8.12
CA MET A 68 0.87 -0.96 7.94
C MET A 68 -0.52 -0.54 8.44
N SER A 69 -1.59 -1.29 8.08
CA SER A 69 -2.95 -1.02 8.56
C SER A 69 -3.05 -1.11 10.09
N ALA A 70 -2.41 -2.10 10.71
CA ALA A 70 -2.39 -2.24 12.15
C ALA A 70 -1.68 -1.06 12.83
N ALA A 71 -0.58 -0.57 12.24
CA ALA A 71 0.15 0.58 12.74
C ALA A 71 -0.64 1.90 12.56
N MET A 72 -1.41 2.05 11.49
CA MET A 72 -2.35 3.17 11.34
C MET A 72 -3.47 3.11 12.38
N ALA A 73 -4.04 1.93 12.64
CA ALA A 73 -5.08 1.76 13.65
C ALA A 73 -4.60 2.07 15.09
N SER A 74 -3.30 1.87 15.39
CA SER A 74 -2.71 2.24 16.69
C SER A 74 -2.32 3.71 16.79
N GLY A 75 -2.35 4.47 15.68
CA GLY A 75 -1.87 5.85 15.62
C GLY A 75 -0.33 5.98 15.47
N ASP A 76 0.38 4.87 15.27
CA ASP A 76 1.85 4.88 15.11
C ASP A 76 2.29 5.32 13.70
N VAL A 77 1.39 5.27 12.72
CA VAL A 77 1.61 5.61 11.31
C VAL A 77 0.50 6.54 10.82
N HIS A 78 0.88 7.60 10.12
CA HIS A 78 -0.02 8.63 9.59
C HIS A 78 -0.30 8.46 8.09
N LEU A 79 0.68 7.96 7.34
CA LEU A 79 0.58 7.67 5.92
C LEU A 79 1.24 6.32 5.63
N ALA A 80 0.68 5.53 4.73
CA ALA A 80 1.31 4.31 4.22
C ALA A 80 1.49 4.43 2.71
N VAL A 81 2.74 4.52 2.26
CA VAL A 81 3.08 4.58 0.83
C VAL A 81 3.18 3.17 0.28
N SER A 82 2.57 2.98 -0.90
CA SER A 82 2.58 1.67 -1.58
C SER A 82 1.94 0.55 -0.76
N GLN A 83 0.89 0.86 0.00
CA GLN A 83 0.06 -0.17 0.59
C GLN A 83 -0.76 -0.86 -0.51
N GLY A 84 -0.67 -2.18 -0.63
CA GLY A 84 -1.49 -2.92 -1.58
C GLY A 84 -2.99 -2.72 -1.33
N VAL A 85 -3.79 -2.64 -2.38
CA VAL A 85 -5.25 -2.51 -2.26
C VAL A 85 -5.88 -3.63 -1.42
N PRO A 86 -5.49 -4.92 -1.56
CA PRO A 86 -6.09 -5.97 -0.75
C PRO A 86 -5.92 -5.80 0.77
N PRO A 87 -4.75 -5.48 1.35
CA PRO A 87 -4.65 -5.21 2.79
C PRO A 87 -5.44 -3.97 3.23
N PHE A 88 -5.55 -2.94 2.38
CA PHE A 88 -6.43 -1.81 2.62
C PHE A 88 -7.89 -2.25 2.73
N VAL A 89 -8.36 -3.08 1.77
CA VAL A 89 -9.72 -3.63 1.75
C VAL A 89 -10.02 -4.46 3.01
N VAL A 90 -9.07 -5.29 3.45
CA VAL A 90 -9.20 -6.07 4.69
C VAL A 90 -9.41 -5.14 5.89
N ALA A 91 -8.60 -4.09 6.01
CA ALA A 91 -8.67 -3.13 7.10
C ALA A 91 -10.00 -2.35 7.08
N ALA A 92 -10.38 -1.80 5.93
CA ALA A 92 -11.63 -1.07 5.76
C ALA A 92 -12.87 -1.94 6.03
N SER A 93 -12.86 -3.19 5.56
CA SER A 93 -13.94 -4.17 5.82
C SER A 93 -14.04 -4.55 7.30
N SER A 94 -12.95 -4.45 8.04
CA SER A 94 -12.90 -4.66 9.49
C SER A 94 -13.32 -3.44 10.31
N GLY A 95 -13.74 -2.36 9.65
CA GLY A 95 -14.24 -1.14 10.28
C GLY A 95 -13.17 -0.09 10.58
N GLN A 96 -11.94 -0.20 10.04
CA GLN A 96 -10.98 0.89 10.10
C GLN A 96 -11.40 1.99 9.12
N ASP A 97 -11.44 3.22 9.61
CA ASP A 97 -11.78 4.39 8.80
C ASP A 97 -10.51 4.92 8.10
N LEU A 98 -10.20 4.29 6.96
CA LEU A 98 -9.04 4.59 6.13
C LEU A 98 -9.49 5.20 4.80
N GLN A 99 -8.63 6.04 4.22
CA GLN A 99 -8.81 6.63 2.91
C GLN A 99 -7.61 6.37 2.01
N ILE A 100 -7.89 6.08 0.75
CA ILE A 100 -6.93 6.11 -0.35
C ILE A 100 -6.85 7.55 -0.85
N VAL A 101 -5.63 8.09 -0.95
CA VAL A 101 -5.38 9.46 -1.38
C VAL A 101 -4.59 9.56 -2.69
N ASP A 102 -3.92 8.48 -3.13
CA ASP A 102 -3.33 8.36 -4.47
C ASP A 102 -3.14 6.90 -4.90
N VAL A 103 -2.78 6.68 -6.16
CA VAL A 103 -2.26 5.42 -6.71
C VAL A 103 -0.74 5.51 -6.76
N ALA A 104 -0.08 4.84 -5.82
CA ALA A 104 1.37 4.92 -5.66
C ALA A 104 2.13 4.25 -6.82
N VAL A 105 1.69 3.05 -7.22
CA VAL A 105 2.32 2.26 -8.29
C VAL A 105 1.38 1.19 -8.82
N SER A 106 1.49 0.88 -10.12
CA SER A 106 0.85 -0.28 -10.76
C SER A 106 1.92 -1.23 -11.29
N TYR A 107 1.70 -2.52 -11.10
CA TYR A 107 2.66 -3.58 -11.46
C TYR A 107 1.91 -4.88 -11.79
N ALA A 108 2.60 -5.83 -12.46
CA ALA A 108 2.00 -7.12 -12.83
C ALA A 108 2.90 -8.29 -12.42
N ASP A 109 4.19 -8.27 -12.80
CA ASP A 109 5.12 -9.38 -12.57
C ASP A 109 5.83 -9.35 -11.21
N ASN A 110 5.80 -8.21 -10.50
CA ASN A 110 6.46 -8.05 -9.20
C ASN A 110 5.63 -8.50 -8.01
N ASP A 111 4.47 -9.10 -8.23
CA ASP A 111 3.68 -9.83 -7.25
C ASP A 111 3.20 -11.12 -7.89
N ASN A 112 3.68 -12.26 -7.44
CA ASN A 112 3.35 -13.55 -8.04
C ASN A 112 3.63 -14.71 -7.07
N CYS A 113 3.28 -15.91 -7.52
CA CYS A 113 3.57 -17.16 -6.84
C CYS A 113 4.60 -17.97 -7.62
N VAL A 114 5.53 -18.60 -6.90
CA VAL A 114 6.58 -19.48 -7.45
C VAL A 114 6.36 -20.87 -6.90
N VAL A 115 6.30 -21.86 -7.78
CA VAL A 115 6.25 -23.30 -7.43
C VAL A 115 7.67 -23.84 -7.50
N ALA A 116 8.09 -24.59 -6.50
CA ALA A 116 9.43 -25.17 -6.42
C ALA A 116 9.73 -26.06 -7.63
N GLU A 117 10.88 -25.85 -8.28
CA GLU A 117 11.30 -26.54 -9.53
C GLU A 117 11.26 -28.07 -9.39
N GLY A 118 11.65 -28.61 -8.23
CA GLY A 118 11.68 -30.05 -7.97
C GLY A 118 10.33 -30.77 -7.99
N LEU A 119 9.21 -30.01 -8.08
CA LEU A 119 7.87 -30.57 -8.18
C LEU A 119 7.45 -30.83 -9.64
N GLU A 120 8.12 -30.25 -10.62
CA GLU A 120 7.77 -30.33 -12.04
C GLU A 120 6.31 -29.93 -12.33
N ILE A 121 5.77 -28.98 -11.52
CA ILE A 121 4.41 -28.46 -11.67
C ILE A 121 4.43 -27.16 -12.48
N ASP A 122 3.62 -27.09 -13.51
CA ASP A 122 3.38 -25.91 -14.33
C ASP A 122 1.87 -25.66 -14.54
N LYS A 123 1.52 -24.71 -15.38
CA LYS A 123 0.11 -24.37 -15.66
C LYS A 123 -0.71 -25.50 -16.26
N THR A 124 -0.09 -26.55 -16.83
CA THR A 124 -0.79 -27.69 -17.45
C THR A 124 -1.19 -28.77 -16.44
N ASN A 125 -0.50 -28.84 -15.32
CA ASN A 125 -0.75 -29.81 -14.25
C ASN A 125 -0.89 -29.19 -12.86
N ALA A 126 -1.30 -27.92 -12.78
CA ALA A 126 -1.44 -27.16 -11.51
C ALA A 126 -2.33 -27.86 -10.45
N GLY A 127 -3.22 -28.76 -10.87
CA GLY A 127 -4.01 -29.59 -9.95
C GLY A 127 -3.17 -30.48 -9.02
N GLU A 128 -1.90 -30.76 -9.35
CA GLU A 128 -0.97 -31.52 -8.51
C GLU A 128 -0.46 -30.71 -7.29
N LEU A 129 -0.83 -29.45 -7.19
CA LEU A 129 -0.62 -28.65 -5.98
C LEU A 129 -1.43 -29.15 -4.78
N ALA A 130 -2.49 -29.94 -4.98
CA ALA A 130 -3.27 -30.50 -3.86
C ALA A 130 -2.36 -31.19 -2.82
N GLY A 131 -2.54 -30.86 -1.56
CA GLY A 131 -1.72 -31.35 -0.43
C GLY A 131 -0.37 -30.68 -0.27
N LYS A 132 -0.02 -29.70 -1.10
CA LYS A 132 1.25 -28.98 -1.03
C LYS A 132 1.22 -27.86 0.01
N LYS A 133 2.42 -27.52 0.50
CA LYS A 133 2.62 -26.47 1.49
C LYS A 133 2.96 -25.13 0.80
N VAL A 134 2.16 -24.10 1.09
CA VAL A 134 2.25 -22.80 0.41
C VAL A 134 2.49 -21.68 1.41
N ALA A 135 3.57 -20.94 1.25
CA ALA A 135 3.84 -19.72 2.01
C ALA A 135 3.17 -18.53 1.32
N VAL A 136 2.24 -17.88 2.01
CA VAL A 136 1.48 -16.71 1.50
C VAL A 136 1.35 -15.67 2.61
N PRO A 137 1.66 -14.40 2.39
CA PRO A 137 1.35 -13.33 3.34
C PRO A 137 -0.16 -13.02 3.28
N LEU A 138 -0.92 -13.54 4.26
CA LEU A 138 -2.38 -13.48 4.25
C LEU A 138 -2.91 -12.04 4.29
N GLY A 139 -4.02 -11.81 3.57
CA GLY A 139 -4.67 -10.49 3.47
C GLY A 139 -3.95 -9.48 2.58
N THR A 140 -2.95 -9.90 1.82
CA THR A 140 -2.16 -9.04 0.92
C THR A 140 -2.54 -9.22 -0.56
N ALA A 141 -1.91 -8.43 -1.45
CA ALA A 141 -2.03 -8.59 -2.89
C ALA A 141 -1.60 -9.99 -3.35
N ALA A 142 -0.51 -10.54 -2.79
CA ALA A 142 -0.06 -11.88 -3.07
C ALA A 142 -1.08 -12.95 -2.66
N HIS A 143 -1.80 -12.75 -1.54
CA HIS A 143 -2.90 -13.64 -1.16
C HIS A 143 -4.07 -13.56 -2.14
N TYR A 144 -4.48 -12.36 -2.54
CA TYR A 144 -5.52 -12.18 -3.55
C TYR A 144 -5.12 -12.85 -4.89
N GLY A 145 -3.90 -12.58 -5.37
CA GLY A 145 -3.38 -13.18 -6.58
C GLY A 145 -3.29 -14.71 -6.51
N PHE A 146 -2.89 -15.26 -5.36
CA PHE A 146 -2.89 -16.70 -5.08
C PHE A 146 -4.32 -17.30 -5.19
N LEU A 147 -5.29 -16.72 -4.51
CA LEU A 147 -6.69 -17.20 -4.55
C LEU A 147 -7.25 -17.20 -5.97
N LYS A 148 -7.00 -16.12 -6.72
CA LYS A 148 -7.43 -16.01 -8.13
C LYS A 148 -6.75 -17.04 -9.03
N GLN A 149 -5.45 -17.29 -8.85
CA GLN A 149 -4.72 -18.31 -9.62
C GLN A 149 -5.23 -19.72 -9.27
N MET A 150 -5.42 -20.05 -8.00
CA MET A 150 -5.97 -21.36 -7.59
C MET A 150 -7.37 -21.57 -8.14
N SER A 151 -8.24 -20.57 -8.09
CA SER A 151 -9.56 -20.60 -8.70
C SER A 151 -9.49 -20.86 -10.22
N HIS A 152 -8.58 -20.15 -10.93
CA HIS A 152 -8.38 -20.32 -12.36
C HIS A 152 -7.98 -21.77 -12.74
N PHE A 153 -7.10 -22.37 -11.96
CA PHE A 153 -6.63 -23.75 -12.19
C PHE A 153 -7.57 -24.83 -11.59
N GLY A 154 -8.65 -24.44 -10.91
CA GLY A 154 -9.56 -25.34 -10.25
C GLY A 154 -8.94 -26.09 -9.05
N VAL A 155 -7.93 -25.51 -8.41
CA VAL A 155 -7.29 -26.03 -7.22
C VAL A 155 -8.10 -25.59 -6.00
N ASP A 156 -8.57 -26.56 -5.21
CA ASP A 156 -9.22 -26.28 -3.92
C ASP A 156 -8.18 -25.82 -2.89
N VAL A 157 -8.27 -24.54 -2.49
CA VAL A 157 -7.38 -23.96 -1.48
C VAL A 157 -7.45 -24.70 -0.16
N GLY A 158 -8.62 -25.26 0.20
CA GLY A 158 -8.79 -26.09 1.38
C GLY A 158 -7.99 -27.40 1.36
N SER A 159 -7.51 -27.83 0.19
CA SER A 159 -6.61 -28.98 0.04
C SER A 159 -5.14 -28.65 0.29
N LEU A 160 -4.77 -27.37 0.40
CA LEU A 160 -3.38 -26.90 0.56
C LEU A 160 -3.05 -26.66 2.05
N GLU A 161 -1.78 -26.83 2.41
CA GLU A 161 -1.27 -26.35 3.71
C GLU A 161 -0.79 -24.90 3.57
N VAL A 162 -1.68 -23.93 3.73
CA VAL A 162 -1.35 -22.50 3.61
C VAL A 162 -0.75 -21.99 4.92
N VAL A 163 0.46 -21.41 4.84
CA VAL A 163 1.19 -20.86 5.98
C VAL A 163 1.38 -19.36 5.78
N ASN A 164 1.00 -18.57 6.78
CA ASN A 164 1.21 -17.13 6.77
C ASN A 164 2.69 -16.82 7.01
N MET A 165 3.36 -16.26 5.98
CA MET A 165 4.76 -15.83 6.05
C MET A 165 4.93 -14.51 5.30
N ASN A 166 5.70 -13.57 5.87
CA ASN A 166 6.13 -12.38 5.15
C ASN A 166 7.08 -12.74 3.99
N PRO A 167 7.16 -11.94 2.92
CA PRO A 167 7.91 -12.30 1.73
C PRO A 167 9.37 -12.71 1.96
N PRO A 168 10.18 -12.05 2.81
CA PRO A 168 11.55 -12.50 3.07
C PRO A 168 11.63 -13.91 3.69
N GLU A 169 10.70 -14.24 4.61
CA GLU A 169 10.63 -15.54 5.26
C GLU A 169 10.19 -16.63 4.28
N GLY A 170 9.16 -16.33 3.46
CA GLY A 170 8.65 -17.24 2.45
C GLY A 170 9.67 -17.54 1.34
N ALA A 171 10.41 -16.52 0.89
CA ALA A 171 11.50 -16.69 -0.07
C ALA A 171 12.65 -17.56 0.50
N ALA A 172 12.99 -17.40 1.76
CA ALA A 172 13.96 -18.28 2.44
C ALA A 172 13.41 -19.70 2.59
N ALA A 173 12.12 -19.88 2.86
CA ALA A 173 11.49 -21.17 3.03
C ALA A 173 11.48 -22.00 1.73
N ILE A 174 11.17 -21.37 0.57
CA ILE A 174 11.22 -22.09 -0.72
C ILE A 174 12.65 -22.44 -1.11
N ALA A 175 13.60 -21.54 -0.88
CA ALA A 175 15.03 -21.79 -1.15
C ALA A 175 15.59 -22.96 -0.33
N GLN A 176 15.04 -23.20 0.87
CA GLN A 176 15.40 -24.32 1.76
C GLN A 176 14.58 -25.60 1.52
N GLY A 177 13.62 -25.57 0.59
CA GLY A 177 12.70 -26.69 0.37
C GLY A 177 11.74 -26.94 1.53
N SER A 178 11.46 -25.94 2.38
CA SER A 178 10.56 -26.03 3.52
C SER A 178 9.08 -25.77 3.15
N VAL A 179 8.86 -25.19 1.96
CA VAL A 179 7.56 -25.01 1.32
C VAL A 179 7.64 -25.39 -0.15
N ASP A 180 6.52 -25.82 -0.70
CA ASP A 180 6.38 -26.28 -2.09
C ASP A 180 6.07 -25.11 -3.05
N MET A 181 5.46 -24.04 -2.53
CA MET A 181 5.09 -22.84 -3.27
C MET A 181 5.23 -21.63 -2.35
N PHE A 182 5.63 -20.51 -2.92
CA PHE A 182 5.73 -19.22 -2.24
C PHE A 182 5.03 -18.15 -3.07
N CYS A 183 4.25 -17.28 -2.43
CA CYS A 183 3.68 -16.08 -3.03
C CYS A 183 4.21 -14.84 -2.32
N GLY A 184 4.56 -13.80 -3.09
CA GLY A 184 5.10 -12.57 -2.56
C GLY A 184 5.50 -11.60 -3.67
N TRP A 185 6.31 -10.60 -3.33
CA TRP A 185 6.64 -9.49 -4.22
C TRP A 185 8.09 -9.04 -4.12
N GLY A 186 8.48 -8.11 -5.01
CA GLY A 186 9.74 -7.38 -4.97
C GLY A 186 10.98 -8.27 -4.98
N GLY A 187 11.99 -7.87 -4.23
CA GLY A 187 13.26 -8.59 -4.10
C GLY A 187 13.10 -10.02 -3.60
N SER A 188 12.14 -10.28 -2.72
CA SER A 188 11.85 -11.63 -2.23
C SER A 188 11.30 -12.55 -3.33
N LEU A 189 10.39 -12.04 -4.17
CA LEU A 189 9.89 -12.78 -5.32
C LEU A 189 11.00 -13.04 -6.34
N ARG A 190 11.85 -12.04 -6.61
CA ARG A 190 13.00 -12.20 -7.51
C ARG A 190 13.92 -13.33 -7.07
N ARG A 191 14.27 -13.38 -5.78
CA ARG A 191 15.07 -14.50 -5.22
C ARG A 191 14.37 -15.84 -5.32
N ALA A 192 13.07 -15.88 -5.03
CA ALA A 192 12.29 -17.13 -5.10
C ALA A 192 12.24 -17.71 -6.52
N LYS A 193 12.19 -16.87 -7.55
CA LYS A 193 12.23 -17.30 -8.98
C LYS A 193 13.52 -18.06 -9.35
N GLU A 194 14.58 -17.97 -8.56
CA GLU A 194 15.81 -18.77 -8.74
C GLU A 194 15.61 -20.25 -8.35
N TYR A 195 14.52 -20.57 -7.63
CA TYR A 195 14.24 -21.91 -7.09
C TYR A 195 12.99 -22.56 -7.67
N GLY A 196 12.37 -21.93 -8.67
CA GLY A 196 11.13 -22.46 -9.25
C GLY A 196 10.59 -21.63 -10.39
N ASN A 197 9.37 -21.96 -10.80
CA ASN A 197 8.66 -21.31 -11.89
C ASN A 197 7.34 -20.68 -11.45
N VAL A 198 6.91 -19.65 -12.16
CA VAL A 198 5.57 -19.08 -12.02
C VAL A 198 4.57 -19.90 -12.85
N LEU A 199 3.32 -20.00 -12.38
CA LEU A 199 2.25 -20.64 -13.14
C LEU A 199 1.67 -19.71 -14.19
N LEU A 200 1.54 -18.42 -13.87
CA LEU A 200 1.06 -17.37 -14.77
C LEU A 200 2.05 -16.22 -14.80
N THR A 201 2.30 -15.69 -16.00
CA THR A 201 3.05 -14.44 -16.16
C THR A 201 2.19 -13.23 -15.74
N GLY A 202 2.80 -12.04 -15.62
CA GLY A 202 2.09 -10.81 -15.36
C GLY A 202 1.05 -10.48 -16.43
N ASP A 203 1.36 -10.69 -17.69
CA ASP A 203 0.43 -10.48 -18.80
C ASP A 203 -0.76 -11.45 -18.72
N GLU A 204 -0.51 -12.75 -18.51
CA GLU A 204 -1.58 -13.73 -18.32
C GLU A 204 -2.48 -13.41 -17.14
N LYS A 205 -1.93 -12.90 -16.03
CA LYS A 205 -2.72 -12.43 -14.88
C LYS A 205 -3.58 -11.22 -15.26
N THR A 206 -3.02 -10.27 -16.00
CA THR A 206 -3.74 -9.08 -16.47
C THR A 206 -4.90 -9.48 -17.37
N ASP A 207 -4.71 -10.42 -18.30
CA ASP A 207 -5.75 -10.95 -19.18
C ASP A 207 -6.89 -11.64 -18.41
N LEU A 208 -6.59 -12.20 -17.23
CA LEU A 208 -7.55 -12.81 -16.32
C LEU A 208 -8.20 -11.77 -15.37
N GLY A 209 -7.88 -10.49 -15.50
CA GLY A 209 -8.40 -9.44 -14.63
C GLY A 209 -7.83 -9.49 -13.21
N ILE A 210 -6.68 -10.14 -13.01
CA ILE A 210 -5.94 -10.13 -11.74
C ILE A 210 -5.06 -8.87 -11.75
N LEU A 211 -5.68 -7.75 -11.36
CA LEU A 211 -4.99 -6.47 -11.29
C LEU A 211 -4.17 -6.38 -10.00
N VAL A 212 -3.04 -5.67 -10.07
CA VAL A 212 -2.18 -5.41 -8.92
C VAL A 212 -1.72 -3.97 -8.96
N PHE A 213 -2.08 -3.21 -7.94
CA PHE A 213 -1.60 -1.85 -7.71
C PHE A 213 -1.62 -1.51 -6.23
N ASP A 214 -0.78 -0.57 -5.87
CA ASP A 214 -0.67 -0.05 -4.52
C ASP A 214 -1.11 1.41 -4.46
N VAL A 215 -1.49 1.81 -3.27
CA VAL A 215 -2.04 3.13 -2.99
C VAL A 215 -1.27 3.79 -1.84
N THR A 216 -1.31 5.12 -1.78
CA THR A 216 -1.05 5.82 -0.53
C THR A 216 -2.35 5.91 0.24
N SER A 217 -2.31 5.46 1.49
CA SER A 217 -3.46 5.43 2.39
C SER A 217 -3.17 6.13 3.71
N ALA A 218 -4.22 6.59 4.37
CA ALA A 218 -4.16 7.26 5.65
C ALA A 218 -5.45 7.08 6.46
N PRO A 219 -5.43 7.26 7.80
CA PRO A 219 -6.65 7.42 8.59
C PRO A 219 -7.47 8.61 8.10
N ALA A 220 -8.80 8.45 8.03
CA ALA A 220 -9.69 9.47 7.49
C ALA A 220 -9.67 10.77 8.31
N ASP A 221 -9.58 10.67 9.63
CA ASP A 221 -9.44 11.80 10.54
C ASP A 221 -8.13 12.56 10.29
N PHE A 222 -7.02 11.86 10.08
CA PHE A 222 -5.75 12.48 9.75
C PHE A 222 -5.83 13.28 8.44
N VAL A 223 -6.45 12.71 7.39
CA VAL A 223 -6.63 13.42 6.11
C VAL A 223 -7.53 14.64 6.27
N ALA A 224 -8.63 14.50 7.05
CA ALA A 224 -9.56 15.60 7.29
C ALA A 224 -8.93 16.78 8.05
N GLU A 225 -8.04 16.49 8.99
CA GLU A 225 -7.37 17.51 9.81
C GLU A 225 -6.13 18.10 9.14
N ASN A 226 -5.47 17.33 8.23
CA ASN A 226 -4.15 17.65 7.68
C ASN A 226 -4.11 17.58 6.14
N GLY A 227 -5.23 17.87 5.44
CA GLY A 227 -5.33 17.73 3.98
C GLY A 227 -4.25 18.47 3.21
N ASP A 228 -3.87 19.69 3.62
CA ASP A 228 -2.80 20.48 2.99
C ASP A 228 -1.43 19.78 3.16
N LEU A 229 -1.18 19.14 4.29
CA LEU A 229 0.04 18.39 4.55
C LEU A 229 0.12 17.14 3.67
N VAL A 230 -1.01 16.42 3.55
CA VAL A 230 -1.12 15.27 2.65
C VAL A 230 -0.92 15.70 1.19
N ALA A 231 -1.49 16.82 0.76
CA ALA A 231 -1.29 17.36 -0.59
C ALA A 231 0.18 17.65 -0.88
N LYS A 232 0.91 18.28 0.04
CA LYS A 232 2.36 18.50 -0.09
C LYS A 232 3.15 17.21 -0.20
N PHE A 233 2.80 16.21 0.61
CA PHE A 233 3.40 14.88 0.53
C PHE A 233 3.20 14.25 -0.85
N LEU A 234 1.98 14.27 -1.38
CA LEU A 234 1.65 13.74 -2.70
C LEU A 234 2.35 14.51 -3.82
N LYS A 235 2.51 15.85 -3.67
CA LYS A 235 3.25 16.67 -4.62
C LYS A 235 4.71 16.24 -4.73
N VAL A 236 5.41 16.05 -3.61
CA VAL A 236 6.80 15.59 -3.60
C VAL A 236 6.91 14.19 -4.23
N THR A 237 5.95 13.29 -3.95
CA THR A 237 5.89 11.96 -4.56
C THR A 237 5.71 12.05 -6.08
N ALA A 238 4.78 12.89 -6.55
CA ALA A 238 4.52 13.10 -7.97
C ALA A 238 5.75 13.71 -8.70
N ASP A 239 6.42 14.66 -8.07
CA ASP A 239 7.65 15.27 -8.62
C ASP A 239 8.78 14.23 -8.73
N ALA A 240 8.96 13.37 -7.72
CA ALA A 240 9.94 12.29 -7.77
C ALA A 240 9.63 11.29 -8.89
N ASN A 241 8.35 10.95 -9.09
CA ASN A 241 7.91 10.08 -10.18
C ASN A 241 8.16 10.73 -11.55
N ALA A 242 7.86 12.03 -11.69
CA ALA A 242 8.13 12.79 -12.92
C ALA A 242 9.64 12.89 -13.20
N MET A 243 10.45 13.10 -12.17
CA MET A 243 11.91 13.12 -12.28
C MET A 243 12.45 11.77 -12.77
N TRP A 244 11.96 10.65 -12.25
CA TRP A 244 12.33 9.31 -12.69
C TRP A 244 11.90 9.01 -14.14
N ALA A 245 10.73 9.51 -14.55
CA ALA A 245 10.22 9.32 -15.91
C ALA A 245 11.10 9.97 -16.99
N ASP A 246 11.89 10.97 -16.63
CA ASP A 246 12.96 11.53 -17.48
C ASP A 246 14.22 10.66 -17.31
N GLU A 247 14.52 9.81 -18.32
CA GLU A 247 15.65 8.88 -18.32
C GLU A 247 16.99 9.56 -18.01
N SER A 248 17.15 10.87 -18.29
CA SER A 248 18.37 11.60 -17.99
C SER A 248 18.68 11.71 -16.50
N ASN A 249 17.67 11.58 -15.64
CA ASN A 249 17.83 11.64 -14.18
C ASN A 249 18.09 10.27 -13.55
N GLN A 250 17.80 9.17 -14.26
CA GLN A 250 17.88 7.82 -13.69
C GLN A 250 19.28 7.47 -13.20
N ALA A 251 20.33 7.92 -13.90
CA ALA A 251 21.71 7.68 -13.50
C ALA A 251 22.07 8.31 -12.14
N GLU A 252 21.41 9.42 -11.78
CA GLU A 252 21.57 10.06 -10.47
C GLU A 252 20.69 9.39 -9.40
N MET A 253 19.44 9.06 -9.74
CA MET A 253 18.46 8.56 -8.80
C MET A 253 18.71 7.09 -8.43
N LEU A 254 19.05 6.25 -9.39
CA LEU A 254 19.17 4.79 -9.23
C LEU A 254 20.06 4.35 -8.06
N PRO A 255 21.31 4.85 -7.90
CA PRO A 255 22.15 4.44 -6.77
C PRO A 255 21.55 4.79 -5.41
N VAL A 256 20.83 5.93 -5.32
CA VAL A 256 20.19 6.39 -4.09
C VAL A 256 18.99 5.50 -3.75
N ILE A 257 18.13 5.23 -4.73
CA ILE A 257 16.98 4.33 -4.58
C ILE A 257 17.45 2.92 -4.21
N ALA A 258 18.45 2.38 -4.91
CA ALA A 258 18.98 1.05 -4.65
C ALA A 258 19.50 0.90 -3.21
N GLN A 259 20.28 1.89 -2.75
CA GLN A 259 20.79 1.89 -1.39
C GLN A 259 19.66 1.94 -0.34
N ASP A 260 18.64 2.77 -0.55
CA ASP A 260 17.53 2.93 0.39
C ASP A 260 16.61 1.70 0.41
N ALA A 261 16.34 1.13 -0.76
CA ALA A 261 15.58 -0.13 -0.90
C ALA A 261 16.34 -1.37 -0.37
N GLY A 262 17.66 -1.26 -0.11
CA GLY A 262 18.49 -2.38 0.33
C GLY A 262 18.79 -3.38 -0.78
N MET A 263 18.88 -2.92 -2.05
CA MET A 263 19.09 -3.72 -3.25
C MET A 263 20.36 -3.26 -3.99
N ASP A 264 20.92 -4.13 -4.86
CA ASP A 264 21.91 -3.68 -5.82
C ASP A 264 21.25 -2.92 -6.99
N GLU A 265 22.03 -2.08 -7.68
CA GLU A 265 21.49 -1.22 -8.75
C GLU A 265 20.89 -2.02 -9.92
N THR A 266 21.43 -3.19 -10.25
CA THR A 266 20.91 -4.05 -11.32
C THR A 266 19.54 -4.59 -10.96
N ALA A 267 19.41 -5.19 -9.77
CA ALA A 267 18.14 -5.70 -9.26
C ALA A 267 17.11 -4.58 -9.08
N THR A 268 17.55 -3.39 -8.67
CA THR A 268 16.70 -2.20 -8.56
C THR A 268 16.16 -1.78 -9.92
N MET A 269 17.01 -1.64 -10.94
CA MET A 269 16.60 -1.27 -12.28
C MET A 269 15.66 -2.32 -12.89
N GLU A 270 15.97 -3.62 -12.76
CA GLU A 270 15.11 -4.70 -13.21
C GLU A 270 13.70 -4.62 -12.59
N THR A 271 13.63 -4.34 -11.30
CA THR A 271 12.36 -4.24 -10.57
C THR A 271 11.58 -2.99 -10.98
N ILE A 272 12.18 -1.80 -10.85
CA ILE A 272 11.50 -0.52 -11.07
C ILE A 272 11.08 -0.33 -12.54
N SER A 273 11.78 -0.95 -13.50
CA SER A 273 11.42 -0.88 -14.93
C SER A 273 10.10 -1.56 -15.26
N THR A 274 9.61 -2.44 -14.39
CA THR A 274 8.31 -3.12 -14.54
C THR A 274 7.18 -2.34 -13.85
N PHE A 275 7.50 -1.27 -13.11
CA PHE A 275 6.53 -0.43 -12.44
C PHE A 275 6.00 0.66 -13.36
N LYS A 276 4.75 1.04 -13.12
CA LYS A 276 4.11 2.19 -13.76
C LYS A 276 3.66 3.13 -12.66
N PHE A 277 4.09 4.37 -12.75
CA PHE A 277 3.72 5.45 -11.84
C PHE A 277 2.71 6.35 -12.55
N PRO A 278 1.38 6.21 -12.31
CA PRO A 278 0.38 7.01 -12.97
C PRO A 278 0.56 8.50 -12.63
N THR A 279 0.45 9.37 -13.64
CA THR A 279 0.43 10.82 -13.39
C THR A 279 -0.81 11.21 -12.59
N VAL A 280 -0.75 12.34 -11.89
CA VAL A 280 -1.91 12.83 -11.12
C VAL A 280 -3.18 12.90 -11.97
N GLU A 281 -3.08 13.41 -13.20
CA GLU A 281 -4.20 13.47 -14.15
C GLU A 281 -4.75 12.08 -14.48
N ALA A 282 -3.88 11.09 -14.72
CA ALA A 282 -4.30 9.71 -14.96
C ALA A 282 -5.01 9.13 -13.74
N GLN A 283 -4.49 9.36 -12.55
CA GLN A 283 -5.07 8.86 -11.30
C GLN A 283 -6.48 9.41 -11.03
N LEU A 284 -6.75 10.67 -11.36
CA LEU A 284 -8.06 11.31 -11.19
C LEU A 284 -9.11 10.83 -12.21
N SER A 285 -8.69 10.07 -13.23
CA SER A 285 -9.60 9.53 -14.25
C SER A 285 -10.49 8.40 -13.70
N GLU A 286 -11.57 8.11 -14.43
CA GLU A 286 -12.47 6.99 -14.14
C GLU A 286 -11.74 5.63 -14.13
N ALA A 287 -10.63 5.51 -14.85
CA ALA A 287 -9.82 4.30 -14.89
C ALA A 287 -9.19 3.95 -13.52
N TRP A 288 -9.02 4.93 -12.66
CA TRP A 288 -8.43 4.79 -11.32
C TRP A 288 -9.36 5.32 -10.23
N LEU A 289 -8.97 6.38 -9.54
CA LEU A 289 -9.67 6.90 -8.35
C LEU A 289 -11.03 7.54 -8.69
N GLY A 290 -11.26 7.93 -9.94
CA GLY A 290 -12.56 8.46 -10.39
C GLY A 290 -13.69 7.41 -10.47
N GLY A 291 -13.42 6.12 -10.20
CA GLY A 291 -14.47 5.09 -10.21
C GLY A 291 -13.96 3.66 -10.09
N ASN A 292 -13.06 3.23 -10.97
CA ASN A 292 -12.64 1.82 -11.06
C ASN A 292 -11.94 1.30 -9.80
N ALA A 293 -11.24 2.14 -9.04
CA ALA A 293 -10.58 1.71 -7.80
C ALA A 293 -11.61 1.17 -6.79
N ALA A 294 -12.74 1.87 -6.60
CA ALA A 294 -13.79 1.41 -5.68
C ALA A 294 -14.43 0.10 -6.15
N THR A 295 -14.67 -0.04 -7.46
CA THR A 295 -15.19 -1.27 -8.06
C THR A 295 -14.21 -2.43 -7.90
N PHE A 296 -12.92 -2.20 -8.12
CA PHE A 296 -11.88 -3.21 -7.90
C PHE A 296 -11.80 -3.63 -6.43
N MET A 297 -11.83 -2.69 -5.49
CA MET A 297 -11.84 -2.98 -4.06
C MET A 297 -13.03 -3.87 -3.66
N LYS A 298 -14.21 -3.60 -4.20
CA LYS A 298 -15.37 -4.46 -3.96
C LYS A 298 -15.15 -5.89 -4.47
N GLY A 299 -14.57 -6.04 -5.67
CA GLY A 299 -14.21 -7.35 -6.21
C GLY A 299 -13.16 -8.10 -5.37
N VAL A 300 -12.16 -7.40 -4.82
CA VAL A 300 -11.18 -7.97 -3.88
C VAL A 300 -11.87 -8.45 -2.61
N ALA A 301 -12.75 -7.62 -2.03
CA ALA A 301 -13.50 -7.98 -0.83
C ALA A 301 -14.37 -9.23 -1.04
N ASP A 302 -15.05 -9.33 -2.18
CA ASP A 302 -15.90 -10.49 -2.48
C ASP A 302 -15.08 -11.79 -2.58
N VAL A 303 -13.89 -11.75 -3.18
CA VAL A 303 -12.96 -12.88 -3.20
C VAL A 303 -12.53 -13.28 -1.79
N PHE A 304 -12.24 -12.31 -0.92
CA PHE A 304 -11.82 -12.59 0.44
C PHE A 304 -12.96 -13.10 1.33
N VAL A 305 -14.20 -12.64 1.10
CA VAL A 305 -15.39 -13.19 1.77
C VAL A 305 -15.62 -14.65 1.33
N GLU A 306 -15.57 -14.93 0.02
CA GLU A 306 -15.72 -16.28 -0.52
C GLU A 306 -14.67 -17.24 0.02
N ALA A 307 -13.44 -16.78 0.16
CA ALA A 307 -12.33 -17.55 0.75
C ALA A 307 -12.37 -17.65 2.29
N GLY A 308 -13.33 -17.00 2.95
CA GLY A 308 -13.41 -16.93 4.41
C GLY A 308 -12.26 -16.16 5.07
N SER A 309 -11.59 -15.30 4.33
CA SER A 309 -10.47 -14.47 4.81
C SER A 309 -10.93 -13.21 5.54
N ILE A 310 -12.13 -12.73 5.24
CA ILE A 310 -12.86 -11.68 5.97
C ILE A 310 -14.32 -12.09 6.17
N ASP A 311 -14.94 -11.60 7.23
CA ASP A 311 -16.33 -11.97 7.58
C ASP A 311 -17.35 -11.32 6.64
N SER A 312 -17.11 -10.09 6.21
CA SER A 312 -18.02 -9.32 5.35
C SER A 312 -17.29 -8.24 4.56
N ALA A 313 -17.84 -7.87 3.42
CA ALA A 313 -17.43 -6.72 2.62
C ALA A 313 -18.27 -5.49 2.96
N LEU A 314 -17.77 -4.29 2.69
CA LEU A 314 -18.60 -3.09 2.63
C LEU A 314 -19.55 -3.16 1.42
N ASP A 315 -20.68 -2.48 1.50
CA ASP A 315 -21.61 -2.38 0.37
C ASP A 315 -20.96 -1.66 -0.82
N THR A 316 -20.16 -0.63 -0.54
CA THR A 316 -19.33 0.12 -1.51
C THR A 316 -18.05 0.61 -0.85
N TYR A 317 -17.00 0.83 -1.66
CA TYR A 317 -15.71 1.41 -1.24
C TYR A 317 -15.52 2.84 -1.75
N GLU A 318 -16.53 3.46 -2.36
CA GLU A 318 -16.44 4.84 -2.87
C GLU A 318 -16.06 5.84 -1.76
N ASN A 319 -16.62 5.67 -0.58
CA ASN A 319 -16.36 6.56 0.56
C ASN A 319 -14.94 6.39 1.16
N THR A 320 -14.20 5.37 0.75
CA THR A 320 -12.81 5.16 1.17
C THR A 320 -11.81 5.79 0.19
N VAL A 321 -12.27 6.44 -0.87
CA VAL A 321 -11.44 7.17 -1.82
C VAL A 321 -11.60 8.67 -1.58
N ASN A 322 -10.50 9.37 -1.35
CA ASN A 322 -10.47 10.82 -1.14
C ASN A 322 -9.46 11.47 -2.08
N ILE A 323 -9.94 12.00 -3.19
CA ILE A 323 -9.11 12.66 -4.20
C ILE A 323 -8.75 14.11 -3.87
N GLY A 324 -9.34 14.71 -2.83
CA GLY A 324 -9.14 16.12 -2.50
C GLY A 324 -7.67 16.52 -2.30
N PRO A 325 -6.87 15.79 -1.52
CA PRO A 325 -5.43 16.06 -1.38
C PRO A 325 -4.66 15.94 -2.70
N LEU A 326 -5.05 14.98 -3.57
CA LEU A 326 -4.41 14.78 -4.87
C LEU A 326 -4.73 15.93 -5.85
N GLU A 327 -5.99 16.39 -5.88
CA GLU A 327 -6.39 17.57 -6.66
C GLU A 327 -5.65 18.83 -6.18
N ALA A 328 -5.51 18.99 -4.86
CA ALA A 328 -4.74 20.10 -4.29
C ALA A 328 -3.26 20.02 -4.67
N ALA A 329 -2.64 18.84 -4.63
CA ALA A 329 -1.27 18.60 -5.06
C ALA A 329 -1.06 18.95 -6.54
N HIS A 330 -2.04 18.63 -7.40
CA HIS A 330 -2.00 18.96 -8.83
C HIS A 330 -2.05 20.48 -9.10
N GLY A 331 -2.67 21.23 -8.21
CA GLY A 331 -2.79 22.69 -8.30
C GLY A 331 -1.58 23.48 -7.77
N MET A 332 -0.61 22.83 -7.13
CA MET A 332 0.62 23.43 -6.60
C MET A 332 1.73 23.49 -7.66
#